data_926ce077dce7b513fd3a32b6eb02c748
#
_entry.id   926ce077dce7b513fd3a32b6eb02c748
#
_cell.length_a   1.000
_cell.length_b   1.000
_cell.length_c   1.000
_cell.angle_alpha   90.00
_cell.angle_beta   90.00
_cell.angle_gamma   90.00
#
_symmetry.space_group_name_H-M   'P 1'
#
loop_
_entity.id
_entity.type
_entity.pdbx_description
1 polymer ?
#
loop_
_entity_poly.entity_id
_entity_poly.type
_entity_poly.pdbx_seq_one_letter_code
_entity_poly.pdbx_strand_id
1 'polypeptide(L)'
;MKLEATLAEPAQFRADAEQLSHIIMEMQRCFLMHLCKELAPGNVSFSQYFLLAALDQKEVLTMSAIAQKMGHTTAAASGLVARLENLGYVTRACGAQDRRKVMVCITSKGSALVRRIREEMMANLMKLMAHLTPAENKAWLQIYTKIYDFCQAKHSSNNRWEC
;
A
#
# COMPACT_ATOMS: atom_id res chain seq x y z
N MET A 1 -30.69 -16.67 7.94
CA MET A 1 -30.93 -18.12 8.08
C MET A 1 -30.09 -18.85 7.03
N LYS A 2 -29.04 -19.57 7.48
CA LYS A 2 -28.26 -20.62 6.85
C LYS A 2 -27.60 -20.36 5.50
N LEU A 3 -26.27 -20.16 5.54
CA LEU A 3 -25.36 -20.79 4.59
C LEU A 3 -24.11 -21.28 5.36
N GLU A 4 -24.32 -22.20 6.26
CA GLU A 4 -23.28 -23.13 6.72
C GLU A 4 -23.43 -24.42 5.87
N ALA A 5 -22.99 -24.34 4.62
CA ALA A 5 -22.57 -25.53 3.92
C ALA A 5 -21.08 -25.67 4.19
N THR A 6 -20.74 -26.39 5.25
CA THR A 6 -19.43 -27.00 5.44
C THR A 6 -19.23 -27.97 4.29
N LEU A 7 -18.81 -27.47 3.13
CA LEU A 7 -18.20 -28.27 2.09
C LEU A 7 -16.92 -28.80 2.72
N ALA A 8 -16.83 -30.10 2.97
CA ALA A 8 -15.57 -30.77 3.22
C ALA A 8 -14.67 -30.41 2.04
N GLU A 9 -13.74 -29.49 2.28
CA GLU A 9 -12.84 -29.03 1.20
C GLU A 9 -12.04 -30.21 0.69
N PRO A 10 -11.99 -30.44 -0.62
CA PRO A 10 -11.21 -31.54 -1.17
C PRO A 10 -9.78 -31.44 -0.63
N ALA A 11 -9.18 -32.56 -0.21
CA ALA A 11 -7.82 -32.59 0.32
C ALA A 11 -6.81 -31.86 -0.59
N GLN A 12 -7.02 -31.93 -1.90
CA GLN A 12 -6.24 -31.21 -2.90
C GLN A 12 -6.37 -29.68 -2.79
N PHE A 13 -7.59 -29.17 -2.57
CA PHE A 13 -7.80 -27.71 -2.42
C PHE A 13 -7.05 -27.16 -1.20
N ARG A 14 -7.01 -27.91 -0.11
CA ARG A 14 -6.25 -27.55 1.08
C ARG A 14 -4.75 -27.55 0.81
N ALA A 15 -4.24 -28.58 0.14
CA ALA A 15 -2.82 -28.65 -0.24
C ALA A 15 -2.40 -27.49 -1.16
N ASP A 16 -3.25 -27.15 -2.14
CA ASP A 16 -3.02 -26.02 -3.04
C ASP A 16 -3.02 -24.70 -2.27
N ALA A 17 -3.93 -24.51 -1.30
CA ALA A 17 -3.98 -23.32 -0.45
C ALA A 17 -2.74 -23.19 0.44
N GLU A 18 -2.24 -24.28 1.02
CA GLU A 18 -1.01 -24.31 1.82
C GLU A 18 0.20 -23.94 0.94
N GLN A 19 0.30 -24.49 -0.26
CA GLN A 19 1.36 -24.15 -1.21
C GLN A 19 1.31 -22.69 -1.64
N LEU A 20 0.12 -22.17 -2.00
CA LEU A 20 -0.08 -20.76 -2.35
C LEU A 20 0.27 -19.83 -1.19
N SER A 21 -0.13 -20.18 0.04
CA SER A 21 0.20 -19.40 1.23
C SER A 21 1.71 -19.24 1.38
N HIS A 22 2.47 -20.33 1.25
CA HIS A 22 3.95 -20.26 1.32
C HIS A 22 4.54 -19.39 0.22
N ILE A 23 4.11 -19.55 -1.04
CA ILE A 23 4.57 -18.74 -2.17
C ILE A 23 4.27 -17.26 -1.93
N ILE A 24 3.06 -16.93 -1.51
CA ILE A 24 2.64 -15.54 -1.23
C ILE A 24 3.53 -14.92 -0.14
N MET A 25 3.79 -15.62 0.95
CA MET A 25 4.64 -15.13 2.04
C MET A 25 6.06 -14.85 1.57
N GLU A 26 6.66 -15.75 0.79
CA GLU A 26 8.01 -15.56 0.25
C GLU A 26 8.06 -14.42 -0.78
N MET A 27 7.06 -14.30 -1.64
CA MET A 27 6.95 -13.18 -2.59
C MET A 27 6.81 -11.83 -1.86
N GLN A 28 5.98 -11.76 -0.81
CA GLN A 28 5.83 -10.55 0.00
C GLN A 28 7.16 -10.17 0.66
N ARG A 29 7.88 -11.15 1.23
CA ARG A 29 9.19 -10.93 1.83
C ARG A 29 10.19 -10.35 0.82
N CYS A 30 10.30 -10.96 -0.37
CA CYS A 30 11.17 -10.47 -1.44
C CYS A 30 10.80 -9.05 -1.88
N PHE A 31 9.51 -8.77 -2.05
CA PHE A 31 9.01 -7.46 -2.42
C PHE A 31 9.33 -6.39 -1.36
N LEU A 32 9.09 -6.69 -0.09
CA LEU A 32 9.38 -5.77 1.01
C LEU A 32 10.89 -5.48 1.12
N MET A 33 11.73 -6.50 0.99
CA MET A 33 13.19 -6.31 1.01
C MET A 33 13.66 -5.42 -0.15
N HIS A 34 13.11 -5.63 -1.36
CA HIS A 34 13.42 -4.78 -2.50
C HIS A 34 12.98 -3.34 -2.27
N LEU A 35 11.73 -3.13 -1.82
CA LEU A 35 11.22 -1.80 -1.51
C LEU A 35 12.06 -1.10 -0.42
N CYS A 36 12.48 -1.82 0.62
CA CYS A 36 13.38 -1.25 1.64
C CYS A 36 14.71 -0.76 1.06
N LYS A 37 15.29 -1.48 0.08
CA LYS A 37 16.52 -1.04 -0.62
C LYS A 37 16.27 0.26 -1.40
N GLU A 38 15.13 0.38 -2.06
CA GLU A 38 14.77 1.58 -2.82
C GLU A 38 14.45 2.79 -1.93
N LEU A 39 13.96 2.56 -0.71
CA LEU A 39 13.66 3.60 0.26
C LEU A 39 14.92 4.11 1.01
N ALA A 40 15.94 3.27 1.15
CA ALA A 40 17.15 3.58 1.92
C ALA A 40 17.86 4.87 1.48
N PRO A 41 18.07 5.17 0.19
CA PRO A 41 18.69 6.42 -0.25
C PRO A 41 17.92 7.67 0.15
N GLY A 42 16.60 7.56 0.30
CA GLY A 42 15.72 8.65 0.74
C GLY A 42 15.61 8.78 2.26
N ASN A 43 16.21 7.85 3.01
CA ASN A 43 16.07 7.73 4.48
C ASN A 43 14.59 7.71 4.94
N VAL A 44 13.76 7.01 4.18
CA VAL A 44 12.30 6.94 4.35
C VAL A 44 11.92 5.51 4.76
N SER A 45 11.09 5.38 5.78
CA SER A 45 10.51 4.09 6.17
C SER A 45 9.33 3.72 5.27
N PHE A 46 8.92 2.46 5.35
CA PHE A 46 7.76 1.93 4.62
C PHE A 46 6.48 2.74 4.90
N SER A 47 6.16 3.00 6.18
CA SER A 47 4.99 3.81 6.56
C SER A 47 5.07 5.24 6.03
N GLN A 48 6.27 5.83 6.02
CA GLN A 48 6.49 7.17 5.46
C GLN A 48 6.29 7.19 3.94
N TYR A 49 6.75 6.18 3.23
CA TYR A 49 6.49 6.05 1.79
C TYR A 49 5.00 5.92 1.48
N PHE A 50 4.24 5.11 2.24
CA PHE A 50 2.79 5.02 2.05
C PHE A 50 2.08 6.35 2.27
N LEU A 51 2.51 7.12 3.26
CA LEU A 51 1.98 8.46 3.46
C LEU A 51 2.30 9.38 2.28
N LEU A 52 3.54 9.38 1.79
CA LEU A 52 3.92 10.16 0.60
C LEU A 52 3.12 9.74 -0.63
N ALA A 53 2.96 8.44 -0.88
CA ALA A 53 2.18 7.93 -2.00
C ALA A 53 0.69 8.33 -1.91
N ALA A 54 0.14 8.41 -0.70
CA ALA A 54 -1.22 8.88 -0.46
C ALA A 54 -1.39 10.39 -0.70
N LEU A 55 -0.40 11.18 -0.29
CA LEU A 55 -0.37 12.63 -0.54
C LEU A 55 -0.19 12.93 -2.04
N ASP A 56 0.66 12.16 -2.73
CA ASP A 56 0.89 12.32 -4.15
C ASP A 56 -0.37 12.12 -5.01
N GLN A 57 -1.34 11.31 -4.51
CA GLN A 57 -2.63 11.11 -5.17
C GLN A 57 -3.66 12.21 -4.86
N LYS A 58 -3.61 12.82 -3.67
CA LYS A 58 -4.63 13.75 -3.16
C LYS A 58 -4.13 15.15 -2.90
N GLU A 59 -2.82 15.37 -3.10
CA GLU A 59 -2.11 16.64 -2.93
C GLU A 59 -2.13 17.22 -1.51
N VAL A 60 -3.25 17.14 -0.78
CA VAL A 60 -3.42 17.74 0.56
C VAL A 60 -4.24 16.82 1.47
N LEU A 61 -3.75 16.56 2.68
CA LEU A 61 -4.47 15.82 3.72
C LEU A 61 -4.40 16.56 5.07
N THR A 62 -5.47 16.45 5.87
CA THR A 62 -5.45 16.90 7.28
C THR A 62 -4.73 15.88 8.15
N MET A 63 -4.22 16.30 9.32
CA MET A 63 -3.58 15.38 10.28
C MET A 63 -4.52 14.25 10.73
N SER A 64 -5.81 14.53 10.91
CA SER A 64 -6.81 13.52 11.24
C SER A 64 -7.04 12.52 10.11
N ALA A 65 -7.10 13.00 8.86
CA ALA A 65 -7.22 12.12 7.69
C ALA A 65 -5.98 11.21 7.52
N ILE A 66 -4.79 11.74 7.81
CA ILE A 66 -3.54 10.96 7.80
C ILE A 66 -3.59 9.86 8.89
N ALA A 67 -3.96 10.22 10.12
CA ALA A 67 -4.06 9.26 11.22
C ALA A 67 -5.04 8.13 10.88
N GLN A 68 -6.24 8.46 10.39
CA GLN A 68 -7.24 7.49 9.95
C GLN A 68 -6.73 6.61 8.81
N LYS A 69 -6.14 7.21 7.77
CA LYS A 69 -5.65 6.47 6.58
C LYS A 69 -4.52 5.50 6.91
N MET A 70 -3.69 5.87 7.89
CA MET A 70 -2.55 5.06 8.31
C MET A 70 -2.89 4.06 9.43
N GLY A 71 -4.12 4.06 9.95
CA GLY A 71 -4.49 3.24 11.10
C GLY A 71 -3.73 3.63 12.38
N HIS A 72 -3.35 4.89 12.52
CA HIS A 72 -2.50 5.38 13.59
C HIS A 72 -3.23 6.39 14.50
N THR A 73 -2.70 6.58 15.70
CA THR A 73 -3.11 7.71 16.55
C THR A 73 -2.61 9.03 15.93
N THR A 74 -3.27 10.14 16.25
CA THR A 74 -2.85 11.47 15.80
C THR A 74 -1.40 11.80 16.22
N ALA A 75 -0.97 11.36 17.39
CA ALA A 75 0.40 11.53 17.87
C ALA A 75 1.42 10.78 17.00
N ALA A 76 1.14 9.51 16.67
CA ALA A 76 1.99 8.71 15.76
C ALA A 76 2.05 9.30 14.35
N ALA A 77 0.90 9.72 13.81
CA ALA A 77 0.83 10.41 12.52
C ALA A 77 1.64 11.73 12.52
N SER A 78 1.59 12.47 13.64
CA SER A 78 2.38 13.70 13.81
C SER A 78 3.89 13.43 13.77
N GLY A 79 4.35 12.35 14.38
CA GLY A 79 5.75 11.92 14.33
C GLY A 79 6.21 11.54 12.91
N LEU A 80 5.37 10.80 12.16
CA LEU A 80 5.65 10.45 10.75
C LEU A 80 5.77 11.71 9.88
N VAL A 81 4.82 12.64 10.02
CA VAL A 81 4.82 13.89 9.25
C VAL A 81 6.01 14.77 9.62
N ALA A 82 6.35 14.92 10.90
CA ALA A 82 7.49 15.71 11.35
C ALA A 82 8.81 15.19 10.74
N ARG A 83 9.00 13.86 10.70
CA ARG A 83 10.20 13.29 10.08
C ARG A 83 10.24 13.54 8.56
N LEU A 84 9.11 13.40 7.85
CA LEU A 84 9.06 13.71 6.43
C LEU A 84 9.27 15.19 6.12
N GLU A 85 8.80 16.08 7.00
CA GLU A 85 9.01 17.52 6.90
C GLU A 85 10.49 17.87 7.10
N ASN A 86 11.15 17.28 8.11
CA ASN A 86 12.60 17.45 8.32
C ASN A 86 13.43 16.93 7.15
N LEU A 87 12.96 15.91 6.43
CA LEU A 87 13.59 15.41 5.21
C LEU A 87 13.24 16.24 3.98
N GLY A 88 12.32 17.21 4.11
CA GLY A 88 11.88 18.09 3.03
C GLY A 88 10.92 17.45 2.01
N TYR A 89 10.29 16.33 2.37
CA TYR A 89 9.36 15.61 1.49
C TYR A 89 7.91 16.11 1.59
N VAL A 90 7.56 16.74 2.70
CA VAL A 90 6.25 17.35 2.92
C VAL A 90 6.42 18.73 3.54
N THR A 91 5.36 19.55 3.45
CA THR A 91 5.21 20.82 4.17
C THR A 91 3.89 20.82 4.93
N ARG A 92 3.86 21.57 6.05
CA ARG A 92 2.63 21.86 6.78
C ARG A 92 2.17 23.27 6.44
N ALA A 93 0.86 23.43 6.26
CA ALA A 93 0.21 24.72 6.09
C ALA A 93 -1.02 24.82 6.98
N CYS A 94 -1.37 26.01 7.41
CA CYS A 94 -2.67 26.26 8.04
C CYS A 94 -3.77 26.18 7.00
N GLY A 95 -4.90 25.55 7.34
CA GLY A 95 -6.05 25.50 6.44
C GLY A 95 -6.56 26.92 6.13
N ALA A 96 -6.84 27.19 4.86
CA ALA A 96 -7.31 28.54 4.41
C ALA A 96 -8.64 28.94 5.04
N GLN A 97 -9.53 27.97 5.30
CA GLN A 97 -10.86 28.18 5.88
C GLN A 97 -10.90 28.01 7.41
N ASP A 98 -9.97 27.25 7.97
CA ASP A 98 -9.88 27.01 9.40
C ASP A 98 -8.40 26.87 9.80
N ARG A 99 -7.87 27.92 10.42
CA ARG A 99 -6.46 28.01 10.88
C ARG A 99 -6.11 26.96 11.95
N ARG A 100 -7.11 26.30 12.56
CA ARG A 100 -6.91 25.22 13.54
C ARG A 100 -6.58 23.88 12.85
N LYS A 101 -6.87 23.75 11.56
CA LYS A 101 -6.58 22.53 10.80
C LYS A 101 -5.20 22.62 10.17
N VAL A 102 -4.32 21.73 10.58
CA VAL A 102 -3.02 21.54 9.93
C VAL A 102 -3.21 20.69 8.69
N MET A 103 -2.86 21.25 7.56
CA MET A 103 -2.86 20.60 6.25
C MET A 103 -1.45 20.14 5.93
N VAL A 104 -1.29 18.97 5.35
CA VAL A 104 0.00 18.41 4.92
C VAL A 104 -0.02 18.26 3.41
N CYS A 105 0.98 18.84 2.76
CA CYS A 105 1.17 18.82 1.31
C CYS A 105 2.47 18.12 0.98
N ILE A 106 2.49 17.36 -0.12
CA ILE A 106 3.74 16.80 -0.65
C ILE A 106 4.54 17.89 -1.36
N THR A 107 5.86 17.82 -1.26
CA THR A 107 6.76 18.72 -2.01
C THR A 107 7.15 18.09 -3.36
N SER A 108 7.75 18.90 -4.26
CA SER A 108 8.31 18.37 -5.51
C SER A 108 9.36 17.28 -5.26
N LYS A 109 10.15 17.39 -4.17
CA LYS A 109 11.10 16.36 -3.73
C LYS A 109 10.39 15.07 -3.32
N GLY A 110 9.28 15.18 -2.59
CA GLY A 110 8.45 14.04 -2.18
C GLY A 110 7.84 13.34 -3.38
N SER A 111 7.22 14.07 -4.30
CA SER A 111 6.65 13.52 -5.54
C SER A 111 7.71 12.86 -6.43
N ALA A 112 8.90 13.44 -6.52
CA ALA A 112 10.01 12.85 -7.27
C ALA A 112 10.44 11.50 -6.67
N LEU A 113 10.50 11.37 -5.33
CA LEU A 113 10.79 10.11 -4.66
C LEU A 113 9.71 9.06 -4.95
N VAL A 114 8.44 9.42 -4.81
CA VAL A 114 7.31 8.49 -5.08
C VAL A 114 7.35 8.01 -6.52
N ARG A 115 7.57 8.92 -7.47
CA ARG A 115 7.66 8.58 -8.90
C ARG A 115 8.82 7.61 -9.17
N ARG A 116 10.03 7.91 -8.69
CA ARG A 116 11.20 7.03 -8.85
C ARG A 116 10.92 5.61 -8.35
N ILE A 117 10.33 5.47 -7.15
CA ILE A 117 10.02 4.15 -6.60
C ILE A 117 8.96 3.43 -7.42
N ARG A 118 7.93 4.14 -7.91
CA ARG A 118 6.92 3.55 -8.82
C ARG A 118 7.54 3.06 -10.12
N GLU A 119 8.45 3.82 -10.70
CA GLU A 119 9.16 3.46 -11.93
C GLU A 119 10.01 2.20 -11.74
N GLU A 120 10.75 2.09 -10.64
CA GLU A 120 11.53 0.90 -10.30
C GLU A 120 10.63 -0.34 -10.05
N MET A 121 9.52 -0.16 -9.33
CA MET A 121 8.55 -1.24 -9.13
C MET A 121 7.95 -1.70 -10.46
N MET A 122 7.59 -0.77 -11.35
CA MET A 122 7.07 -1.08 -12.69
C MET A 122 8.11 -1.82 -13.53
N ALA A 123 9.36 -1.35 -13.53
CA ALA A 123 10.45 -2.00 -14.26
C ALA A 123 10.68 -3.46 -13.80
N ASN A 124 10.63 -3.70 -12.48
CA ASN A 124 10.76 -5.05 -11.94
C ASN A 124 9.56 -5.94 -12.27
N LEU A 125 8.35 -5.39 -12.24
CA LEU A 125 7.16 -6.12 -12.67
C LEU A 125 7.23 -6.49 -14.16
N MET A 126 7.67 -5.56 -15.01
CA MET A 126 7.86 -5.83 -16.44
C MET A 126 8.91 -6.92 -16.70
N LYS A 127 10.02 -6.93 -15.94
CA LYS A 127 11.02 -8.01 -16.03
C LYS A 127 10.40 -9.36 -15.68
N LEU A 128 9.59 -9.43 -14.62
CA LEU A 128 8.91 -10.65 -14.23
C LEU A 128 7.92 -11.10 -15.32
N MET A 129 7.11 -10.18 -15.84
CA MET A 129 6.16 -10.45 -16.91
C MET A 129 6.82 -10.96 -18.20
N ALA A 130 8.05 -10.55 -18.47
CA ALA A 130 8.82 -11.01 -19.63
C ALA A 130 9.23 -12.49 -19.56
N HIS A 131 9.18 -13.11 -18.36
CA HIS A 131 9.41 -14.56 -18.18
C HIS A 131 8.15 -15.40 -18.40
N LEU A 132 7.00 -14.75 -18.60
CA LEU A 132 5.71 -15.39 -18.79
C LEU A 132 5.27 -15.27 -20.24
N THR A 133 4.52 -16.27 -20.71
CA THR A 133 3.85 -16.20 -22.02
C THR A 133 2.73 -15.14 -22.01
N PRO A 134 2.29 -14.64 -23.16
CA PRO A 134 1.15 -13.72 -23.22
C PRO A 134 -0.14 -14.27 -22.59
N ALA A 135 -0.38 -15.58 -22.69
CA ALA A 135 -1.53 -16.23 -22.06
C ALA A 135 -1.44 -16.23 -20.53
N GLU A 136 -0.25 -16.53 -19.97
CA GLU A 136 0.01 -16.50 -18.52
C GLU A 136 -0.09 -15.08 -17.98
N ASN A 137 0.44 -14.09 -18.68
CA ASN A 137 0.32 -12.68 -18.30
C ASN A 137 -1.16 -12.25 -18.21
N LYS A 138 -1.97 -12.67 -19.20
CA LYS A 138 -3.40 -12.39 -19.19
C LYS A 138 -4.13 -13.09 -18.05
N ALA A 139 -3.82 -14.37 -17.82
CA ALA A 139 -4.40 -15.13 -16.71
C ALA A 139 -4.01 -14.51 -15.33
N TRP A 140 -2.75 -14.14 -15.17
CA TRP A 140 -2.27 -13.49 -13.95
C TRP A 140 -3.00 -12.18 -13.67
N LEU A 141 -3.13 -11.30 -14.67
CA LEU A 141 -3.89 -10.06 -14.52
C LEU A 141 -5.36 -10.33 -14.13
N GLN A 142 -6.01 -11.31 -14.77
CA GLN A 142 -7.40 -11.69 -14.44
C GLN A 142 -7.55 -12.18 -13.00
N ILE A 143 -6.62 -13.02 -12.53
CA ILE A 143 -6.63 -13.56 -11.16
C ILE A 143 -6.46 -12.41 -10.15
N TYR A 144 -5.47 -11.55 -10.35
CA TYR A 144 -5.22 -10.44 -9.44
C TYR A 144 -6.36 -9.41 -9.43
N THR A 145 -7.01 -9.17 -10.57
CA THR A 145 -8.20 -8.32 -10.62
C THR A 145 -9.34 -8.90 -9.76
N LYS A 146 -9.61 -10.21 -9.89
CA LYS A 146 -10.64 -10.88 -9.05
C LYS A 146 -10.31 -10.83 -7.56
N ILE A 147 -9.04 -11.03 -7.19
CA ILE A 147 -8.59 -10.93 -5.79
C ILE A 147 -8.78 -9.49 -5.28
N TYR A 148 -8.39 -8.50 -6.07
CA TYR A 148 -8.55 -7.09 -5.74
C TYR A 148 -10.02 -6.72 -5.51
N ASP A 149 -10.91 -7.12 -6.42
CA ASP A 149 -12.35 -6.85 -6.32
C ASP A 149 -12.96 -7.51 -5.06
N PHE A 150 -12.54 -8.74 -4.75
CA PHE A 150 -12.95 -9.42 -3.52
C PHE A 150 -12.49 -8.68 -2.26
N CYS A 151 -11.26 -8.18 -2.22
CA CYS A 151 -10.74 -7.41 -1.10
C CYS A 151 -11.49 -6.07 -0.96
N GLN A 152 -11.79 -5.38 -2.07
CA GLN A 152 -12.52 -4.11 -2.04
C GLN A 152 -13.97 -4.29 -1.57
N ALA A 153 -14.66 -5.34 -1.99
CA ALA A 153 -16.02 -5.63 -1.55
C ALA A 153 -16.09 -5.84 -0.03
N LYS A 154 -15.09 -6.51 0.56
CA LYS A 154 -14.98 -6.66 2.02
C LYS A 154 -14.71 -5.33 2.73
N HIS A 155 -13.92 -4.45 2.16
CA HIS A 155 -13.67 -3.12 2.73
C HIS A 155 -14.91 -2.23 2.76
N SER A 156 -15.78 -2.35 1.77
CA SER A 156 -17.03 -1.56 1.70
C SER A 156 -18.09 -2.05 2.69
N SER A 157 -18.05 -3.32 3.08
CA SER A 157 -19.04 -3.93 3.98
C SER A 157 -18.58 -4.00 5.45
N ASN A 158 -17.31 -3.79 5.76
CA ASN A 158 -16.80 -3.88 7.12
C ASN A 158 -15.70 -2.84 7.35
N ASN A 159 -16.05 -1.75 8.06
CA ASN A 159 -15.12 -0.67 8.42
C ASN A 159 -14.16 -1.11 9.56
N ARG A 160 -13.82 -2.39 9.66
CA ARG A 160 -12.97 -2.96 10.70
C ARG A 160 -12.12 -4.10 10.15
N TRP A 161 -10.82 -3.84 10.01
CA TRP A 161 -9.83 -4.90 10.10
C TRP A 161 -9.71 -5.30 11.57
N GLU A 162 -10.33 -6.40 11.95
CA GLU A 162 -9.93 -7.10 13.18
C GLU A 162 -8.78 -8.03 12.78
N CYS A 163 -7.55 -7.61 13.15
CA CYS A 163 -6.42 -8.51 13.32
C CYS A 163 -6.51 -9.14 14.70
#